data_aa3fe2cf7cf0f9df2562c47b5a52a409
#
_entry.id   aa3fe2cf7cf0f9df2562c47b5a52a409
#
_cell.length_a   1.000
_cell.length_b   1.000
_cell.length_c   1.000
_cell.angle_alpha   90.00
_cell.angle_beta   90.00
_cell.angle_gamma   90.00
#
_symmetry.space_group_name_H-M   'P 1'
#
loop_
_entity.id
_entity.type
_entity.pdbx_description
1 polymer ?
#
loop_
_entity_poly.entity_id
_entity_poly.type
_entity_poly.pdbx_seq_one_letter_code
_entity_poly.pdbx_strand_id
1 'polypeptide(L)'
;SEMCIRDSPFGAQIKPNGQKGAINKVNEEGDWGTWSKTLSSQFVSKQPPILVKGRIQKTYEKLQKEFDEIANLNNPVVRRIMMADFANGLTTKRHNLKLTGFDRMRGQVLLPLSGIKANEIYAPNFKNGEKVVLVRYPHGGIFELPELTVNNKLGNGPAKFMKGAKDAVGIDSSVASKLSGADFDGDTVMVIPNNKNGIKTSRSLKELKNFDTNQYYSPDKNILKRDSKGNWTIKQKTMGEVSNLITDMTLKGASQSEIARAVKHSMVVIDAEKHNLDYKRSERENDIPALKKKYQDHYDVISGTIKNGASTLISRSKTEHRTLETWYKDRTPEELAANPRLSPKIKKTKTISTDHVVEMVKDAKTLGSGTPIENMYGDYINALGKMRDKANKVVESSPNLVVNKEAKLKYRDQVESLQHKLNTALANSPRERQAQLIANKVIAEKRDPDMQKDQLKKLKQQAIAAARLQTGADGAKTRINIEDDEWKAIQSGAVSTKMLTCLL
;
A
#
# COMPACT_ATOMS: atom_id res chain seq x y z
N SER A 1 -14.47 -7.62 -27.23
CA SER A 1 -13.59 -8.80 -27.03
C SER A 1 -12.18 -8.44 -26.56
N GLU A 2 -11.62 -7.27 -26.94
CA GLU A 2 -10.32 -6.81 -26.42
C GLU A 2 -10.35 -6.45 -24.92
N MET A 3 -11.50 -6.02 -24.40
CA MET A 3 -11.66 -5.70 -22.97
C MET A 3 -11.55 -6.94 -22.07
N CYS A 4 -12.17 -8.07 -22.49
CA CYS A 4 -12.10 -9.31 -21.71
C CYS A 4 -10.70 -9.94 -21.64
N ILE A 5 -9.87 -9.70 -22.67
CA ILE A 5 -8.47 -10.18 -22.69
C ILE A 5 -7.58 -9.29 -21.80
N ARG A 6 -7.91 -8.01 -21.66
CA ARG A 6 -7.20 -7.07 -20.80
C ARG A 6 -7.33 -7.39 -19.31
N ASP A 7 -8.47 -7.93 -18.92
CA ASP A 7 -8.87 -8.12 -17.52
C ASP A 7 -8.83 -9.60 -17.11
N SER A 8 -8.24 -10.47 -17.94
CA SER A 8 -8.13 -11.90 -17.65
C SER A 8 -7.25 -12.15 -16.43
N PRO A 9 -7.77 -12.82 -15.39
CA PRO A 9 -7.01 -13.15 -14.18
C PRO A 9 -5.91 -14.20 -14.43
N PHE A 10 -5.86 -14.80 -15.62
CA PHE A 10 -4.97 -15.93 -15.95
C PHE A 10 -3.61 -15.54 -16.53
N GLY A 11 -3.24 -14.28 -16.49
CA GLY A 11 -1.88 -13.85 -16.76
C GLY A 11 -1.62 -13.22 -18.09
N ALA A 12 -0.35 -13.12 -18.36
CA ALA A 12 0.29 -12.32 -19.35
C ALA A 12 -0.17 -12.63 -20.76
N GLN A 13 -0.95 -11.75 -21.34
CA GLN A 13 -1.18 -11.74 -22.76
C GLN A 13 -0.04 -10.95 -23.44
N ILE A 14 0.71 -11.62 -24.27
CA ILE A 14 1.68 -10.95 -25.16
C ILE A 14 0.90 -10.42 -26.35
N LYS A 15 0.93 -9.11 -26.57
CA LYS A 15 0.34 -8.48 -27.75
C LYS A 15 1.05 -8.94 -29.03
N PRO A 16 0.42 -8.89 -30.20
CA PRO A 16 1.04 -9.28 -31.47
C PRO A 16 2.36 -8.56 -31.79
N ASN A 17 2.58 -7.37 -31.21
CA ASN A 17 3.82 -6.61 -31.32
C ASN A 17 4.91 -7.01 -30.29
N GLY A 18 4.74 -8.12 -29.58
CA GLY A 18 5.67 -8.60 -28.55
C GLY A 18 5.62 -7.83 -27.22
N GLN A 19 4.83 -6.77 -27.11
CA GLN A 19 4.64 -6.05 -25.86
C GLN A 19 3.74 -6.85 -24.91
N LYS A 20 4.07 -6.80 -23.62
CA LYS A 20 3.25 -7.40 -22.60
C LYS A 20 1.91 -6.66 -22.47
N GLY A 21 0.82 -7.41 -22.33
CA GLY A 21 -0.51 -6.87 -22.05
C GLY A 21 -0.58 -6.17 -20.67
N ALA A 22 -1.66 -5.43 -20.43
CA ALA A 22 -1.86 -4.65 -19.19
C ALA A 22 -1.81 -5.52 -17.91
N ILE A 23 -2.13 -6.80 -18.00
CA ILE A 23 -2.09 -7.76 -16.87
C ILE A 23 -0.66 -8.06 -16.41
N ASN A 24 0.36 -7.79 -17.23
CA ASN A 24 1.77 -7.90 -16.83
C ASN A 24 2.34 -6.64 -16.22
N LYS A 25 1.66 -5.53 -16.28
CA LYS A 25 1.93 -4.46 -15.36
C LYS A 25 1.42 -4.96 -14.02
N VAL A 26 2.35 -5.21 -13.09
CA VAL A 26 2.02 -5.14 -11.67
C VAL A 26 1.17 -3.89 -11.55
N ASN A 27 -0.12 -4.07 -11.30
CA ASN A 27 -1.02 -2.95 -11.19
C ASN A 27 -0.39 -2.00 -10.19
N GLU A 28 -0.27 -0.74 -10.55
CA GLU A 28 0.22 0.31 -9.65
C GLU A 28 -0.62 0.36 -8.35
N GLU A 29 -1.82 -0.24 -8.36
CA GLU A 29 -2.68 -0.44 -7.19
C GLU A 29 -2.16 -1.51 -6.22
N GLY A 30 -1.23 -2.38 -6.59
CA GLY A 30 -0.83 -3.46 -5.71
C GLY A 30 0.56 -4.01 -5.93
N ASP A 31 1.57 -3.44 -5.28
CA ASP A 31 2.69 -4.26 -4.84
C ASP A 31 2.18 -5.26 -3.79
N TRP A 32 1.56 -6.34 -4.25
CA TRP A 32 1.01 -7.41 -3.40
C TRP A 32 2.07 -8.04 -2.51
N GLY A 33 3.35 -7.99 -2.91
CA GLY A 33 4.47 -8.39 -2.09
C GLY A 33 4.60 -7.50 -0.84
N THR A 34 4.41 -6.21 -0.99
CA THR A 34 4.40 -5.24 0.12
C THR A 34 3.06 -5.26 0.88
N TRP A 35 1.95 -5.36 0.18
CA TRP A 35 0.62 -5.43 0.79
C TRP A 35 0.44 -6.68 1.66
N SER A 36 0.97 -7.82 1.26
CA SER A 36 0.93 -9.05 2.05
C SER A 36 1.75 -9.00 3.35
N LYS A 37 2.60 -7.98 3.51
CA LYS A 37 3.43 -7.79 4.72
C LYS A 37 2.89 -6.74 5.66
N THR A 38 1.97 -5.88 5.21
CA THR A 38 1.46 -4.74 5.98
C THR A 38 -0.06 -4.67 5.92
N LEU A 39 -0.66 -4.14 6.99
CA LEU A 39 -2.09 -3.86 7.09
C LEU A 39 -2.32 -2.35 7.00
N SER A 40 -3.34 -1.95 6.23
CA SER A 40 -3.77 -0.56 6.19
C SER A 40 -4.46 -0.14 7.48
N SER A 41 -4.32 1.12 7.85
CA SER A 41 -5.07 1.71 8.97
C SER A 41 -6.57 1.65 8.74
N GLN A 42 -7.01 1.77 7.49
CA GLN A 42 -8.42 1.66 7.12
C GLN A 42 -9.02 0.29 7.49
N PHE A 43 -8.28 -0.80 7.31
CA PHE A 43 -8.72 -2.13 7.74
C PHE A 43 -8.66 -2.27 9.26
N VAL A 44 -7.49 -1.96 9.85
CA VAL A 44 -7.22 -2.22 11.27
C VAL A 44 -8.10 -1.37 12.19
N SER A 45 -8.37 -0.11 11.82
CA SER A 45 -9.22 0.79 12.63
C SER A 45 -10.67 0.35 12.75
N LYS A 46 -11.14 -0.51 11.87
CA LYS A 46 -12.50 -1.10 11.92
C LYS A 46 -12.55 -2.43 12.69
N GLN A 47 -11.44 -2.84 13.27
CA GLN A 47 -11.29 -4.08 14.02
C GLN A 47 -11.33 -3.83 15.56
N PRO A 48 -11.51 -4.87 16.38
CA PRO A 48 -11.51 -4.72 17.84
C PRO A 48 -10.22 -4.07 18.37
N PRO A 49 -10.31 -3.22 19.40
CA PRO A 49 -9.15 -2.52 19.99
C PRO A 49 -8.00 -3.44 20.41
N ILE A 50 -8.30 -4.66 20.85
CA ILE A 50 -7.27 -5.65 21.23
C ILE A 50 -6.41 -6.07 20.04
N LEU A 51 -7.00 -6.22 18.86
CA LEU A 51 -6.27 -6.53 17.62
C LEU A 51 -5.41 -5.34 17.19
N VAL A 52 -5.96 -4.12 17.25
CA VAL A 52 -5.24 -2.87 16.95
C VAL A 52 -4.01 -2.75 17.85
N LYS A 53 -4.18 -2.87 19.17
CA LYS A 53 -3.10 -2.82 20.15
C LYS A 53 -2.01 -3.85 19.86
N GLY A 54 -2.40 -5.10 19.60
CA GLY A 54 -1.44 -6.18 19.31
C GLY A 54 -0.66 -5.95 18.00
N ARG A 55 -1.27 -5.35 16.98
CA ARG A 55 -0.58 -5.02 15.73
C ARG A 55 0.35 -3.83 15.88
N ILE A 56 -0.05 -2.79 16.61
CA ILE A 56 0.81 -1.64 16.96
C ILE A 56 2.03 -2.13 17.72
N GLN A 57 1.83 -2.92 18.78
CA GLN A 57 2.90 -3.47 19.61
C GLN A 57 3.92 -4.25 18.75
N LYS A 58 3.45 -5.23 17.97
CA LYS A 58 4.32 -6.03 17.10
C LYS A 58 5.10 -5.17 16.07
N THR A 59 4.47 -4.11 15.57
CA THR A 59 5.12 -3.19 14.62
C THR A 59 6.20 -2.37 15.32
N TYR A 60 5.90 -1.83 16.48
CA TYR A 60 6.84 -1.04 17.28
C TYR A 60 8.06 -1.87 17.70
N GLU A 61 7.85 -3.09 18.24
CA GLU A 61 8.92 -4.00 18.62
C GLU A 61 9.86 -4.33 17.46
N LYS A 62 9.30 -4.54 16.26
CA LYS A 62 10.10 -4.75 15.06
C LYS A 62 10.97 -3.55 14.72
N LEU A 63 10.41 -2.33 14.83
CA LEU A 63 11.15 -1.10 14.57
C LEU A 63 12.21 -0.82 15.64
N GLN A 64 11.90 -1.12 16.90
CA GLN A 64 12.87 -1.00 17.99
C GLN A 64 14.05 -1.94 17.76
N LYS A 65 13.79 -3.19 17.36
CA LYS A 65 14.86 -4.15 17.04
C LYS A 65 15.73 -3.64 15.87
N GLU A 66 15.11 -3.11 14.81
CA GLU A 66 15.83 -2.53 13.67
C GLU A 66 16.70 -1.33 14.11
N PHE A 67 16.17 -0.45 14.97
CA PHE A 67 16.93 0.65 15.55
C PHE A 67 18.15 0.15 16.34
N ASP A 68 17.97 -0.84 17.22
CA ASP A 68 19.02 -1.39 18.08
C ASP A 68 20.11 -2.07 17.23
N GLU A 69 19.72 -2.81 16.19
CA GLU A 69 20.67 -3.45 15.25
C GLU A 69 21.54 -2.39 14.53
N ILE A 70 20.93 -1.29 14.06
CA ILE A 70 21.67 -0.21 13.41
C ILE A 70 22.55 0.55 14.42
N ALA A 71 22.05 0.83 15.61
CA ALA A 71 22.78 1.56 16.64
C ALA A 71 24.04 0.82 17.11
N ASN A 72 24.02 -0.51 17.06
CA ASN A 72 25.14 -1.40 17.46
C ASN A 72 26.13 -1.67 16.33
N LEU A 73 25.97 -1.09 15.13
CA LEU A 73 26.95 -1.24 14.07
C LEU A 73 28.31 -0.64 14.48
N ASN A 74 29.39 -1.41 14.30
CA ASN A 74 30.73 -0.99 14.68
C ASN A 74 31.25 0.18 13.81
N ASN A 75 30.93 0.20 12.52
CA ASN A 75 31.37 1.25 11.62
C ASN A 75 30.52 2.51 11.79
N PRO A 76 31.09 3.64 12.25
CA PRO A 76 30.31 4.83 12.57
C PRO A 76 29.75 5.54 11.32
N VAL A 77 30.40 5.41 10.17
CA VAL A 77 29.92 6.02 8.91
C VAL A 77 28.72 5.24 8.39
N VAL A 78 28.80 3.92 8.38
CA VAL A 78 27.68 3.04 7.99
C VAL A 78 26.49 3.24 8.93
N ARG A 79 26.75 3.24 10.23
CA ARG A 79 25.73 3.49 11.25
C ARG A 79 25.00 4.82 11.00
N ARG A 80 25.74 5.90 10.69
CA ARG A 80 25.17 7.20 10.37
C ARG A 80 24.23 7.14 9.17
N ILE A 81 24.64 6.52 8.07
CA ILE A 81 23.84 6.45 6.83
C ILE A 81 22.58 5.62 7.06
N MET A 82 22.74 4.43 7.62
CA MET A 82 21.58 3.54 7.87
C MET A 82 20.61 4.15 8.89
N MET A 83 21.12 4.84 9.90
CA MET A 83 20.28 5.50 10.90
C MET A 83 19.54 6.70 10.31
N ALA A 84 20.14 7.44 9.37
CA ALA A 84 19.47 8.53 8.65
C ALA A 84 18.32 7.98 7.77
N ASP A 85 18.56 6.89 7.04
CA ASP A 85 17.52 6.24 6.24
C ASP A 85 16.40 5.68 7.11
N PHE A 86 16.75 5.08 8.26
CA PHE A 86 15.78 4.62 9.24
C PHE A 86 14.92 5.77 9.78
N ALA A 87 15.52 6.91 10.15
CA ALA A 87 14.80 8.09 10.62
C ALA A 87 13.82 8.63 9.56
N ASN A 88 14.25 8.71 8.29
CA ASN A 88 13.38 9.07 7.16
C ASN A 88 12.24 8.06 6.97
N GLY A 89 12.53 6.77 7.10
CA GLY A 89 11.54 5.70 7.08
C GLY A 89 10.49 5.83 8.18
N LEU A 90 10.87 6.25 9.39
CA LEU A 90 9.94 6.52 10.50
C LEU A 90 9.00 7.68 10.20
N THR A 91 9.49 8.75 9.57
CA THR A 91 8.65 9.87 9.11
C THR A 91 7.55 9.37 8.16
N THR A 92 7.92 8.56 7.17
CA THR A 92 6.95 7.94 6.25
C THR A 92 5.94 7.03 6.97
N LYS A 93 6.40 6.25 7.97
CA LYS A 93 5.52 5.35 8.73
C LYS A 93 4.54 6.11 9.63
N ARG A 94 4.89 7.29 10.12
CA ARG A 94 4.01 8.13 10.96
C ARG A 94 2.73 8.55 10.25
N HIS A 95 2.80 8.94 8.98
CA HIS A 95 1.60 9.35 8.24
C HIS A 95 0.92 8.22 7.47
N ASN A 96 1.63 7.17 7.08
CA ASN A 96 1.01 6.04 6.38
C ASN A 96 0.26 5.07 7.30
N LEU A 97 0.55 5.04 8.60
CA LEU A 97 -0.09 4.21 9.62
C LEU A 97 -0.22 2.71 9.25
N LYS A 98 0.69 2.20 8.43
CA LYS A 98 0.72 0.78 8.06
C LYS A 98 1.31 -0.03 9.21
N LEU A 99 0.61 -1.09 9.61
CA LEU A 99 1.03 -2.02 10.65
C LEU A 99 1.52 -3.33 10.04
N THR A 100 2.34 -4.06 10.79
CA THR A 100 2.81 -5.39 10.38
C THR A 100 1.63 -6.33 10.15
N GLY A 101 1.61 -7.00 9.00
CA GLY A 101 0.59 -7.96 8.61
C GLY A 101 0.58 -9.23 9.45
N PHE A 102 -0.39 -10.08 9.18
CA PHE A 102 -0.46 -11.41 9.78
C PHE A 102 0.52 -12.37 9.10
N ASP A 103 0.96 -13.36 9.85
CA ASP A 103 1.75 -14.45 9.28
C ASP A 103 0.89 -15.21 8.24
N ARG A 104 1.51 -15.58 7.11
CA ARG A 104 0.84 -16.27 5.99
C ARG A 104 -0.27 -15.47 5.29
N MET A 105 -0.40 -14.15 5.55
CA MET A 105 -1.27 -13.26 4.79
C MET A 105 -0.79 -13.20 3.32
N ARG A 106 -1.71 -13.32 2.35
CA ARG A 106 -1.36 -13.34 0.92
C ARG A 106 -2.37 -12.55 0.08
N GLY A 107 -1.86 -11.76 -0.87
CA GLY A 107 -2.67 -11.23 -1.97
C GLY A 107 -2.84 -12.30 -3.05
N GLN A 108 -4.07 -12.53 -3.51
CA GLN A 108 -4.41 -13.56 -4.49
C GLN A 108 -5.52 -13.08 -5.42
N VAL A 109 -5.51 -13.56 -6.65
CA VAL A 109 -6.58 -13.30 -7.60
C VAL A 109 -7.84 -14.05 -7.17
N LEU A 110 -8.99 -13.39 -7.28
CA LEU A 110 -10.29 -13.93 -6.93
C LEU A 110 -10.97 -14.50 -8.18
N LEU A 111 -11.37 -15.76 -8.12
CA LEU A 111 -12.03 -16.45 -9.23
C LEU A 111 -13.38 -17.03 -8.78
N PRO A 112 -14.41 -17.02 -9.65
CA PRO A 112 -15.66 -17.75 -9.39
C PRO A 112 -15.43 -19.25 -9.54
N LEU A 113 -15.94 -20.03 -8.59
CA LEU A 113 -15.79 -21.47 -8.61
C LEU A 113 -17.16 -22.15 -8.37
N SER A 114 -17.64 -22.89 -9.37
CA SER A 114 -18.86 -23.68 -9.23
C SER A 114 -18.61 -24.95 -8.42
N GLY A 115 -19.61 -25.40 -7.66
CA GLY A 115 -19.54 -26.62 -6.86
C GLY A 115 -18.87 -26.48 -5.49
N ILE A 116 -18.47 -25.26 -5.10
CA ILE A 116 -18.05 -24.93 -3.74
C ILE A 116 -19.21 -24.30 -2.97
N LYS A 117 -19.27 -24.50 -1.67
CA LYS A 117 -20.33 -23.90 -0.84
C LYS A 117 -20.02 -22.44 -0.53
N ALA A 118 -21.06 -21.64 -0.29
CA ALA A 118 -20.92 -20.21 0.03
C ALA A 118 -20.13 -19.90 1.32
N ASN A 119 -19.89 -20.90 2.18
CA ASN A 119 -19.05 -20.77 3.37
C ASN A 119 -17.64 -21.40 3.20
N GLU A 120 -17.29 -21.82 2.00
CA GLU A 120 -16.01 -22.46 1.67
C GLU A 120 -15.22 -21.64 0.67
N ILE A 121 -13.91 -21.90 0.61
CA ILE A 121 -12.96 -21.31 -0.32
C ILE A 121 -11.95 -22.36 -0.79
N TYR A 122 -11.68 -22.42 -2.07
CA TYR A 122 -10.51 -23.11 -2.60
C TYR A 122 -9.29 -22.20 -2.46
N ALA A 123 -8.32 -22.57 -1.62
CA ALA A 123 -7.17 -21.75 -1.31
C ALA A 123 -5.91 -22.63 -1.11
N PRO A 124 -5.19 -22.98 -2.19
CA PRO A 124 -4.13 -23.99 -2.16
C PRO A 124 -2.91 -23.61 -1.31
N ASN A 125 -2.77 -22.36 -0.89
CA ASN A 125 -1.72 -21.92 0.03
C ASN A 125 -2.04 -22.14 1.51
N PHE A 126 -3.24 -22.61 1.81
CA PHE A 126 -3.76 -22.80 3.17
C PHE A 126 -4.15 -24.26 3.38
N LYS A 127 -4.13 -24.72 4.63
CA LYS A 127 -4.53 -26.09 4.97
C LYS A 127 -6.03 -26.27 4.83
N ASN A 128 -6.44 -27.47 4.41
CA ASN A 128 -7.85 -27.83 4.38
C ASN A 128 -8.46 -27.71 5.77
N GLY A 129 -9.64 -27.09 5.87
CA GLY A 129 -10.33 -26.81 7.15
C GLY A 129 -9.85 -25.55 7.88
N GLU A 130 -8.81 -24.84 7.42
CA GLU A 130 -8.43 -23.54 7.99
C GLU A 130 -9.53 -22.49 7.74
N LYS A 131 -9.73 -21.62 8.73
CA LYS A 131 -10.55 -20.42 8.55
C LYS A 131 -9.72 -19.28 8.02
N VAL A 132 -10.21 -18.62 6.99
CA VAL A 132 -9.59 -17.44 6.40
C VAL A 132 -10.62 -16.33 6.22
N VAL A 133 -10.15 -15.08 6.29
CA VAL A 133 -10.94 -13.88 5.98
C VAL A 133 -10.42 -13.28 4.70
N LEU A 134 -11.32 -12.90 3.81
CA LEU A 134 -10.99 -12.17 2.58
C LEU A 134 -11.18 -10.67 2.80
N VAL A 135 -10.24 -9.89 2.30
CA VAL A 135 -10.29 -8.42 2.30
C VAL A 135 -10.01 -7.92 0.89
N ARG A 136 -10.99 -7.24 0.29
CA ARG A 136 -10.81 -6.47 -0.94
C ARG A 136 -10.76 -4.99 -0.59
N TYR A 137 -9.85 -4.24 -1.18
CA TYR A 137 -9.75 -2.79 -0.97
C TYR A 137 -10.32 -2.01 -2.15
N PRO A 138 -10.98 -0.87 -1.87
CA PRO A 138 -11.41 -0.38 -0.56
C PRO A 138 -12.57 -1.18 0.01
N HIS A 139 -12.71 -1.27 1.36
CA HIS A 139 -13.86 -1.92 2.00
C HIS A 139 -14.57 -0.98 2.98
N GLY A 140 -15.88 -1.11 3.11
CA GLY A 140 -16.71 -0.29 3.99
C GLY A 140 -16.59 -0.67 5.48
N GLY A 141 -16.39 -1.95 5.79
CA GLY A 141 -16.31 -2.39 7.17
C GLY A 141 -16.29 -3.91 7.36
N ILE A 142 -16.50 -4.35 8.60
CA ILE A 142 -16.49 -5.78 8.97
C ILE A 142 -17.61 -6.60 8.30
N PHE A 143 -18.62 -5.95 7.77
CA PHE A 143 -19.74 -6.56 7.03
C PHE A 143 -19.37 -6.93 5.57
N GLU A 144 -18.22 -6.44 5.07
CA GLU A 144 -17.66 -6.79 3.77
C GLU A 144 -16.43 -7.71 3.89
N LEU A 145 -16.34 -8.47 4.97
CA LEU A 145 -15.27 -9.41 5.24
C LEU A 145 -15.86 -10.84 5.36
N PRO A 146 -15.93 -11.62 4.27
CA PRO A 146 -16.34 -13.01 4.38
C PRO A 146 -15.29 -13.84 5.12
N GLU A 147 -15.71 -14.56 6.14
CA GLU A 147 -14.94 -15.64 6.77
C GLU A 147 -15.35 -16.97 6.14
N LEU A 148 -14.38 -17.66 5.56
CA LEU A 148 -14.59 -18.89 4.81
C LEU A 148 -13.71 -20.01 5.33
N THR A 149 -14.16 -21.26 5.17
CA THR A 149 -13.37 -22.44 5.50
C THR A 149 -12.70 -22.98 4.25
N VAL A 150 -11.42 -23.25 4.33
CA VAL A 150 -10.64 -23.77 3.19
C VAL A 150 -11.07 -25.20 2.88
N ASN A 151 -11.50 -25.42 1.64
CA ASN A 151 -11.81 -26.72 1.07
C ASN A 151 -11.02 -26.94 -0.23
N ASN A 152 -9.89 -27.65 -0.11
CA ASN A 152 -9.02 -27.98 -1.25
C ASN A 152 -9.29 -29.39 -1.81
N LYS A 153 -10.31 -30.11 -1.28
CA LYS A 153 -10.67 -31.48 -1.67
C LYS A 153 -11.77 -31.52 -2.73
N LEU A 154 -11.97 -30.44 -3.46
CA LEU A 154 -12.93 -30.37 -4.54
C LEU A 154 -12.45 -31.30 -5.68
N GLY A 155 -13.22 -32.38 -5.92
CA GLY A 155 -12.87 -33.45 -6.85
C GLY A 155 -12.68 -33.00 -8.31
N ASN A 156 -13.10 -33.79 -9.30
CA ASN A 156 -12.86 -33.55 -10.75
C ASN A 156 -13.61 -32.34 -11.37
N GLY A 157 -14.16 -31.46 -10.57
CA GLY A 157 -14.89 -30.27 -11.01
C GLY A 157 -14.00 -29.07 -11.40
N PRO A 158 -14.54 -27.85 -11.37
CA PRO A 158 -13.86 -26.61 -11.75
C PRO A 158 -12.55 -26.34 -11.01
N ALA A 159 -12.36 -26.87 -9.79
CA ALA A 159 -11.09 -26.82 -9.07
C ALA A 159 -9.92 -27.47 -9.83
N LYS A 160 -10.20 -28.36 -10.79
CA LYS A 160 -9.15 -28.93 -11.66
C LYS A 160 -8.42 -27.86 -12.46
N PHE A 161 -9.13 -26.81 -12.90
CA PHE A 161 -8.53 -25.71 -13.64
C PHE A 161 -7.66 -24.81 -12.74
N MET A 162 -7.92 -24.80 -11.45
CA MET A 162 -7.14 -24.05 -10.44
C MET A 162 -6.04 -24.88 -9.80
N LYS A 163 -5.92 -26.18 -10.16
CA LYS A 163 -4.88 -27.05 -9.61
C LYS A 163 -3.50 -26.52 -9.99
N GLY A 164 -2.73 -26.11 -8.98
CA GLY A 164 -1.41 -25.48 -9.18
C GLY A 164 -1.41 -23.94 -9.24
N ALA A 165 -2.56 -23.28 -9.38
CA ALA A 165 -2.67 -21.82 -9.33
C ALA A 165 -2.58 -21.32 -7.88
N LYS A 166 -1.36 -21.22 -7.33
CA LYS A 166 -1.14 -20.80 -5.93
C LYS A 166 -1.18 -19.27 -5.75
N ASP A 167 -1.44 -18.52 -6.77
CA ASP A 167 -1.66 -17.06 -6.81
C ASP A 167 -3.14 -16.68 -6.91
N ALA A 168 -4.03 -17.66 -6.95
CA ALA A 168 -5.47 -17.45 -7.03
C ALA A 168 -6.24 -18.22 -5.95
N VAL A 169 -7.45 -17.75 -5.65
CA VAL A 169 -8.44 -18.42 -4.80
C VAL A 169 -9.77 -18.49 -5.50
N GLY A 170 -10.55 -19.54 -5.20
CA GLY A 170 -11.87 -19.76 -5.76
C GLY A 170 -12.96 -19.70 -4.69
N ILE A 171 -14.02 -18.97 -4.97
CA ILE A 171 -15.20 -18.84 -4.10
C ILE A 171 -16.49 -19.06 -4.87
N ASP A 172 -17.56 -19.37 -4.18
CA ASP A 172 -18.89 -19.31 -4.76
C ASP A 172 -19.23 -17.87 -5.17
N SER A 173 -19.84 -17.69 -6.34
CA SER A 173 -20.12 -16.36 -6.89
C SER A 173 -21.02 -15.50 -5.98
N SER A 174 -21.89 -16.12 -5.16
CA SER A 174 -22.74 -15.38 -4.21
C SER A 174 -21.95 -14.67 -3.11
N VAL A 175 -20.71 -15.12 -2.81
CA VAL A 175 -19.85 -14.51 -1.80
C VAL A 175 -19.29 -13.17 -2.27
N ALA A 176 -19.19 -12.94 -3.58
CA ALA A 176 -18.68 -11.70 -4.16
C ALA A 176 -19.46 -10.46 -3.69
N SER A 177 -20.78 -10.60 -3.49
CA SER A 177 -21.63 -9.53 -2.95
C SER A 177 -21.17 -9.03 -1.56
N LYS A 178 -20.39 -9.81 -0.83
CA LYS A 178 -19.81 -9.48 0.48
C LYS A 178 -18.37 -8.98 0.38
N LEU A 179 -17.87 -8.70 -0.81
CA LEU A 179 -16.51 -8.27 -1.09
C LEU A 179 -16.48 -6.94 -1.85
N SER A 180 -17.17 -5.94 -1.32
CA SER A 180 -17.13 -4.57 -1.88
C SER A 180 -17.43 -4.52 -3.39
N GLY A 181 -18.43 -5.32 -3.83
CA GLY A 181 -18.84 -5.35 -5.23
C GLY A 181 -17.84 -6.04 -6.16
N ALA A 182 -17.14 -7.08 -5.70
CA ALA A 182 -16.29 -7.90 -6.55
C ALA A 182 -17.10 -8.49 -7.71
N ASP A 183 -16.56 -8.39 -8.94
CA ASP A 183 -17.21 -8.86 -10.17
C ASP A 183 -16.35 -9.85 -10.97
N PHE A 184 -15.23 -10.31 -10.38
CA PHE A 184 -14.29 -11.29 -10.95
C PHE A 184 -13.60 -10.85 -12.25
N ASP A 185 -13.54 -9.56 -12.53
CA ASP A 185 -12.89 -9.00 -13.71
C ASP A 185 -11.35 -8.84 -13.57
N GLY A 186 -10.75 -9.55 -12.61
CA GLY A 186 -9.34 -9.47 -12.24
C GLY A 186 -9.17 -9.01 -10.79
N ASP A 187 -10.23 -8.97 -10.03
CA ASP A 187 -10.22 -8.64 -8.63
C ASP A 187 -9.18 -9.44 -7.84
N THR A 188 -8.57 -8.76 -6.92
CA THR A 188 -7.59 -9.34 -6.00
C THR A 188 -8.04 -9.15 -4.57
N VAL A 189 -7.79 -10.15 -3.75
CA VAL A 189 -8.14 -10.15 -2.34
C VAL A 189 -6.92 -10.47 -1.48
N MET A 190 -6.89 -9.89 -0.29
CA MET A 190 -5.97 -10.32 0.75
C MET A 190 -6.61 -11.47 1.51
N VAL A 191 -5.95 -12.62 1.52
CA VAL A 191 -6.38 -13.81 2.28
C VAL A 191 -5.62 -13.85 3.60
N ILE A 192 -6.34 -13.79 4.71
CA ILE A 192 -5.77 -13.68 6.05
C ILE A 192 -6.24 -14.87 6.90
N PRO A 193 -5.32 -15.69 7.47
CA PRO A 193 -5.69 -16.75 8.39
C PRO A 193 -6.42 -16.24 9.62
N ASN A 194 -7.56 -16.84 9.98
CA ASN A 194 -8.41 -16.43 11.13
C ASN A 194 -8.76 -17.58 12.07
N ASN A 195 -7.93 -18.62 12.16
CA ASN A 195 -8.18 -19.78 13.04
C ASN A 195 -8.36 -19.40 14.51
N LYS A 196 -7.77 -18.28 14.95
CA LYS A 196 -7.89 -17.74 16.31
C LYS A 196 -9.02 -16.72 16.45
N ASN A 197 -9.87 -16.55 15.43
CA ASN A 197 -10.96 -15.56 15.38
C ASN A 197 -10.53 -14.13 15.78
N GLY A 198 -9.29 -13.75 15.48
CA GLY A 198 -8.75 -12.44 15.84
C GLY A 198 -9.30 -11.29 14.99
N ILE A 199 -9.75 -11.61 13.76
CA ILE A 199 -10.41 -10.67 12.86
C ILE A 199 -11.90 -10.79 13.05
N LYS A 200 -12.56 -9.68 13.38
CA LYS A 200 -14.00 -9.59 13.52
C LYS A 200 -14.65 -9.40 12.14
N THR A 201 -15.66 -10.21 11.87
CA THR A 201 -16.52 -10.10 10.69
C THR A 201 -17.98 -10.00 11.13
N SER A 202 -18.86 -9.54 10.27
CA SER A 202 -20.29 -9.53 10.52
C SER A 202 -21.09 -9.95 9.29
N ARG A 203 -22.39 -10.12 9.43
CA ARG A 203 -23.29 -10.32 8.30
C ARG A 203 -23.31 -9.07 7.43
N SER A 204 -23.58 -9.22 6.13
CA SER A 204 -23.80 -8.11 5.22
C SER A 204 -24.93 -7.20 5.73
N LEU A 205 -24.81 -5.90 5.48
CA LEU A 205 -25.87 -4.95 5.81
C LEU A 205 -27.10 -5.24 4.94
N LYS A 206 -28.30 -5.23 5.56
CA LYS A 206 -29.55 -5.51 4.85
C LYS A 206 -29.80 -4.52 3.72
N GLU A 207 -29.41 -3.27 3.95
CA GLU A 207 -29.60 -2.15 3.02
C GLU A 207 -28.70 -2.25 1.77
N LEU A 208 -27.64 -3.06 1.80
CA LEU A 208 -26.77 -3.31 0.64
C LEU A 208 -27.22 -4.52 -0.18
N LYS A 209 -28.15 -5.32 0.35
CA LYS A 209 -28.64 -6.50 -0.36
C LYS A 209 -29.42 -6.07 -1.60
N ASN A 210 -29.04 -6.63 -2.75
CA ASN A 210 -29.65 -6.32 -4.06
C ASN A 210 -29.51 -4.85 -4.51
N PHE A 211 -28.54 -4.10 -3.96
CA PHE A 211 -28.25 -2.78 -4.44
C PHE A 211 -27.55 -2.86 -5.82
N ASP A 212 -28.16 -2.26 -6.82
CA ASP A 212 -27.65 -2.20 -8.19
C ASP A 212 -27.19 -0.77 -8.50
N THR A 213 -25.90 -0.59 -8.80
CA THR A 213 -25.33 0.70 -9.16
C THR A 213 -25.85 1.21 -10.51
N ASN A 214 -26.31 0.31 -11.41
CA ASN A 214 -26.81 0.69 -12.74
C ASN A 214 -28.07 1.58 -12.69
N GLN A 215 -28.80 1.60 -11.57
CA GLN A 215 -29.90 2.56 -11.37
C GLN A 215 -29.46 4.03 -11.44
N TYR A 216 -28.15 4.28 -11.30
CA TYR A 216 -27.52 5.59 -11.41
C TYR A 216 -26.93 5.85 -12.80
N TYR A 217 -27.23 5.01 -13.80
CA TYR A 217 -26.77 5.27 -15.15
C TYR A 217 -27.17 6.68 -15.62
N SER A 218 -26.21 7.39 -16.20
CA SER A 218 -26.43 8.73 -16.74
C SER A 218 -26.00 8.78 -18.20
N PRO A 219 -26.88 9.22 -19.12
CA PRO A 219 -26.50 9.46 -20.51
C PRO A 219 -25.62 10.72 -20.66
N ASP A 220 -25.60 11.60 -19.66
CA ASP A 220 -24.78 12.82 -19.66
C ASP A 220 -23.36 12.59 -19.18
N LYS A 221 -22.43 12.46 -20.13
CA LYS A 221 -20.99 12.29 -19.84
C LYS A 221 -20.33 13.54 -19.24
N ASN A 222 -20.99 14.73 -19.25
CA ASN A 222 -20.42 15.94 -18.66
C ASN A 222 -20.39 15.89 -17.13
N ILE A 223 -21.09 14.96 -16.51
CA ILE A 223 -20.98 14.68 -15.06
C ILE A 223 -19.59 14.20 -14.71
N LEU A 224 -18.95 13.46 -15.64
CA LEU A 224 -17.61 12.92 -15.48
C LEU A 224 -16.58 13.96 -15.96
N LYS A 225 -15.91 14.62 -15.03
CA LYS A 225 -14.90 15.63 -15.36
C LYS A 225 -13.54 14.99 -15.61
N ARG A 226 -12.85 15.50 -16.63
CA ARG A 226 -11.43 15.20 -16.88
C ARG A 226 -10.55 16.33 -16.36
N ASP A 227 -9.32 16.01 -15.97
CA ASP A 227 -8.31 17.00 -15.65
C ASP A 227 -7.77 17.69 -16.93
N SER A 228 -6.89 18.68 -16.76
CA SER A 228 -6.27 19.39 -17.89
C SER A 228 -5.42 18.49 -18.81
N LYS A 229 -5.09 17.26 -18.38
CA LYS A 229 -4.35 16.25 -19.15
C LYS A 229 -5.28 15.18 -19.75
N GLY A 230 -6.60 15.34 -19.60
CA GLY A 230 -7.58 14.40 -20.10
C GLY A 230 -7.84 13.15 -19.26
N ASN A 231 -7.25 13.04 -18.05
CA ASN A 231 -7.47 11.91 -17.16
C ASN A 231 -8.72 12.12 -16.31
N TRP A 232 -9.38 11.01 -15.96
CA TRP A 232 -10.50 11.04 -15.04
C TRP A 232 -9.99 11.31 -13.61
N THR A 233 -10.52 12.34 -12.95
CA THR A 233 -10.10 12.76 -11.60
C THR A 233 -11.03 12.28 -10.50
N ILE A 234 -12.23 11.82 -10.87
CA ILE A 234 -13.33 11.54 -9.95
C ILE A 234 -13.01 10.35 -9.06
N LYS A 235 -12.56 9.24 -9.65
CA LYS A 235 -12.33 7.99 -8.92
C LYS A 235 -11.36 8.19 -7.76
N GLN A 236 -10.20 8.81 -8.00
CA GLN A 236 -9.18 8.95 -6.95
C GLN A 236 -9.59 9.93 -5.84
N LYS A 237 -10.07 11.13 -6.23
CA LYS A 237 -10.43 12.18 -5.26
C LYS A 237 -11.68 11.82 -4.48
N THR A 238 -12.77 11.50 -5.17
CA THR A 238 -14.09 11.26 -4.53
C THR A 238 -14.06 9.95 -3.74
N MET A 239 -13.39 8.90 -4.24
CA MET A 239 -13.20 7.67 -3.45
C MET A 239 -12.38 7.90 -2.19
N GLY A 240 -11.34 8.74 -2.25
CA GLY A 240 -10.59 9.14 -1.06
C GLY A 240 -11.47 9.83 -0.02
N GLU A 241 -12.31 10.77 -0.45
CA GLU A 241 -13.25 11.50 0.42
C GLU A 241 -14.28 10.55 1.06
N VAL A 242 -14.90 9.66 0.26
CA VAL A 242 -15.91 8.71 0.76
C VAL A 242 -15.28 7.66 1.70
N SER A 243 -14.09 7.19 1.37
CA SER A 243 -13.36 6.25 2.23
C SER A 243 -13.01 6.87 3.59
N ASN A 244 -12.62 8.14 3.60
CA ASN A 244 -12.39 8.90 4.82
C ASN A 244 -13.70 9.08 5.61
N LEU A 245 -14.80 9.41 4.93
CA LEU A 245 -16.12 9.55 5.56
C LEU A 245 -16.53 8.23 6.24
N ILE A 246 -16.47 7.10 5.54
CA ILE A 246 -16.82 5.78 6.11
C ILE A 246 -15.91 5.46 7.31
N THR A 247 -14.64 5.81 7.26
CA THR A 247 -13.71 5.62 8.37
C THR A 247 -14.11 6.47 9.57
N ASP A 248 -14.37 7.77 9.36
CA ASP A 248 -14.79 8.70 10.41
C ASP A 248 -16.12 8.28 11.03
N MET A 249 -17.10 7.88 10.22
CA MET A 249 -18.39 7.35 10.67
C MET A 249 -18.23 6.10 11.52
N THR A 250 -17.40 5.15 11.08
CA THR A 250 -17.17 3.89 11.81
C THR A 250 -16.54 4.14 13.17
N LEU A 251 -15.50 4.98 13.23
CA LEU A 251 -14.81 5.30 14.48
C LEU A 251 -15.69 6.11 15.46
N LYS A 252 -16.55 6.98 14.94
CA LYS A 252 -17.47 7.80 15.73
C LYS A 252 -18.79 7.09 16.03
N GLY A 253 -18.94 5.81 15.72
CA GLY A 253 -20.08 4.98 16.10
C GLY A 253 -21.36 5.28 15.30
N ALA A 254 -21.26 5.60 14.03
CA ALA A 254 -22.41 5.76 13.15
C ALA A 254 -23.27 4.49 13.11
N SER A 255 -24.57 4.65 12.90
CA SER A 255 -25.49 3.54 12.74
C SER A 255 -25.20 2.74 11.46
N GLN A 256 -25.59 1.48 11.42
CA GLN A 256 -25.42 0.63 10.24
C GLN A 256 -26.12 1.20 9.00
N SER A 257 -27.29 1.81 9.20
CA SER A 257 -28.05 2.45 8.10
C SER A 257 -27.32 3.67 7.52
N GLU A 258 -26.69 4.50 8.36
CA GLU A 258 -25.89 5.63 7.89
C GLU A 258 -24.64 5.12 7.14
N ILE A 259 -23.94 4.12 7.68
CA ILE A 259 -22.79 3.52 7.00
C ILE A 259 -23.21 2.92 5.66
N ALA A 260 -24.36 2.23 5.58
CA ALA A 260 -24.86 1.66 4.34
C ALA A 260 -25.10 2.73 3.27
N ARG A 261 -25.61 3.92 3.61
CA ARG A 261 -25.75 5.05 2.66
C ARG A 261 -24.40 5.48 2.10
N ALA A 262 -23.39 5.66 2.95
CA ALA A 262 -22.05 6.03 2.50
C ALA A 262 -21.42 4.93 1.64
N VAL A 263 -21.62 3.64 1.96
CA VAL A 263 -21.14 2.50 1.18
C VAL A 263 -21.83 2.41 -0.17
N LYS A 264 -23.17 2.57 -0.26
CA LYS A 264 -23.89 2.66 -1.55
C LYS A 264 -23.29 3.74 -2.44
N HIS A 265 -23.05 4.93 -1.88
CA HIS A 265 -22.42 6.00 -2.63
C HIS A 265 -21.00 5.63 -3.08
N SER A 266 -20.20 4.96 -2.24
CA SER A 266 -18.85 4.51 -2.63
C SER A 266 -18.86 3.52 -3.79
N MET A 267 -19.84 2.60 -3.82
CA MET A 267 -20.01 1.65 -4.93
C MET A 267 -20.35 2.37 -6.25
N VAL A 268 -21.19 3.40 -6.22
CA VAL A 268 -21.47 4.21 -7.40
C VAL A 268 -20.25 5.00 -7.85
N VAL A 269 -19.46 5.57 -6.93
CA VAL A 269 -18.27 6.36 -7.24
C VAL A 269 -17.19 5.51 -7.88
N ILE A 270 -16.96 4.29 -7.39
CA ILE A 270 -15.88 3.41 -7.91
C ILE A 270 -16.15 2.99 -9.36
N ASP A 271 -17.42 2.80 -9.71
CA ASP A 271 -17.86 2.35 -11.03
C ASP A 271 -18.32 3.49 -11.95
N ALA A 272 -18.34 4.74 -11.45
CA ALA A 272 -18.85 5.89 -12.18
C ALA A 272 -18.21 6.08 -13.56
N GLU A 273 -16.89 5.91 -13.65
CA GLU A 273 -16.14 6.07 -14.90
C GLU A 273 -16.35 4.89 -15.86
N LYS A 274 -16.45 3.67 -15.32
CA LYS A 274 -16.61 2.43 -16.09
C LYS A 274 -18.00 2.35 -16.74
N HIS A 275 -19.03 2.73 -15.97
CA HIS A 275 -20.43 2.55 -16.35
C HIS A 275 -21.19 3.86 -16.59
N ASN A 276 -20.50 4.99 -16.63
CA ASN A 276 -21.11 6.32 -16.81
C ASN A 276 -22.23 6.59 -15.78
N LEU A 277 -21.92 6.44 -14.48
CA LEU A 277 -22.89 6.59 -13.41
C LEU A 277 -22.96 8.05 -12.90
N ASP A 278 -24.16 8.53 -12.57
CA ASP A 278 -24.37 9.82 -11.93
C ASP A 278 -24.06 9.74 -10.42
N TYR A 279 -22.78 9.85 -10.08
CA TYR A 279 -22.33 9.84 -8.69
C TYR A 279 -22.83 11.06 -7.89
N LYS A 280 -23.16 12.19 -8.54
CA LYS A 280 -23.72 13.35 -7.85
C LYS A 280 -25.16 13.13 -7.44
N ARG A 281 -25.95 12.45 -8.28
CA ARG A 281 -27.27 12.00 -7.90
C ARG A 281 -27.21 11.06 -6.70
N SER A 282 -26.30 10.08 -6.74
CA SER A 282 -26.05 9.17 -5.63
C SER A 282 -25.61 9.91 -4.35
N GLU A 283 -24.79 10.97 -4.46
CA GLU A 283 -24.38 11.81 -3.34
C GLU A 283 -25.59 12.46 -2.65
N ARG A 284 -26.53 13.01 -3.43
CA ARG A 284 -27.75 13.63 -2.92
C ARG A 284 -28.71 12.62 -2.32
N GLU A 285 -29.01 11.52 -3.04
CA GLU A 285 -29.99 10.50 -2.60
C GLU A 285 -29.53 9.73 -1.35
N ASN A 286 -28.22 9.55 -1.16
CA ASN A 286 -27.67 8.96 0.04
C ASN A 286 -27.36 10.00 1.14
N ASP A 287 -27.72 11.26 0.92
CA ASP A 287 -27.57 12.35 1.90
C ASP A 287 -26.13 12.48 2.44
N ILE A 288 -25.17 12.36 1.54
CA ILE A 288 -23.74 12.39 1.88
C ILE A 288 -23.32 13.74 2.50
N PRO A 289 -23.84 14.92 2.03
CA PRO A 289 -23.53 16.20 2.66
C PRO A 289 -23.91 16.27 4.15
N ALA A 290 -25.06 15.72 4.54
CA ALA A 290 -25.47 15.68 5.95
C ALA A 290 -24.61 14.70 6.76
N LEU A 291 -24.23 13.56 6.19
CA LEU A 291 -23.30 12.65 6.83
C LEU A 291 -21.91 13.29 7.02
N LYS A 292 -21.40 14.00 6.02
CA LYS A 292 -20.15 14.80 6.14
C LYS A 292 -20.28 15.83 7.25
N LYS A 293 -21.37 16.60 7.29
CA LYS A 293 -21.61 17.59 8.36
C LYS A 293 -21.65 16.94 9.74
N LYS A 294 -22.33 15.81 9.89
CA LYS A 294 -22.45 15.11 11.18
C LYS A 294 -21.13 14.49 11.67
N TYR A 295 -20.34 13.91 10.79
CA TYR A 295 -19.16 13.10 11.16
C TYR A 295 -17.82 13.74 10.84
N GLN A 296 -17.76 14.77 9.99
CA GLN A 296 -16.53 15.38 9.49
C GLN A 296 -16.37 16.86 9.82
N ASP A 297 -17.38 17.53 10.39
CA ASP A 297 -17.21 18.86 10.97
C ASP A 297 -16.30 18.77 12.18
N HIS A 298 -15.19 19.49 12.15
CA HIS A 298 -14.18 19.46 13.19
C HIS A 298 -13.45 20.81 13.30
N TYR A 299 -12.92 21.07 14.49
CA TYR A 299 -12.00 22.18 14.71
C TYR A 299 -10.60 21.78 14.25
N ASP A 300 -10.05 22.50 13.29
CA ASP A 300 -8.70 22.27 12.78
C ASP A 300 -7.68 23.00 13.66
N VAL A 301 -6.91 22.26 14.42
CA VAL A 301 -5.91 22.80 15.37
C VAL A 301 -4.76 23.55 14.69
N ILE A 302 -4.56 23.37 13.38
CA ILE A 302 -3.50 24.03 12.63
C ILE A 302 -3.99 25.37 12.10
N SER A 303 -5.18 25.40 11.49
CA SER A 303 -5.75 26.64 10.93
C SER A 303 -6.62 27.45 11.90
N GLY A 304 -6.98 26.87 13.05
CA GLY A 304 -7.86 27.50 14.03
C GLY A 304 -9.30 27.68 13.55
N THR A 305 -9.76 26.91 12.57
CA THR A 305 -11.10 27.04 11.98
C THR A 305 -11.85 25.70 11.99
N ILE A 306 -13.20 25.78 11.89
CA ILE A 306 -14.02 24.58 11.66
C ILE A 306 -13.93 24.23 10.18
N LYS A 307 -13.57 22.98 9.90
CA LYS A 307 -13.45 22.43 8.54
C LYS A 307 -14.39 21.25 8.36
N ASN A 308 -15.00 21.17 7.18
CA ASN A 308 -15.75 20.01 6.73
C ASN A 308 -14.81 19.08 5.93
N GLY A 309 -14.49 17.94 6.45
CA GLY A 309 -13.58 16.96 5.83
C GLY A 309 -13.08 15.93 6.83
N ALA A 310 -12.08 15.17 6.45
CA ALA A 310 -11.49 14.13 7.29
C ALA A 310 -11.29 14.61 8.73
N SER A 311 -11.85 13.90 9.73
CA SER A 311 -11.97 14.37 11.11
C SER A 311 -11.38 13.46 12.15
N THR A 312 -11.10 12.20 11.81
CA THR A 312 -10.34 11.30 12.69
C THR A 312 -8.85 11.33 12.38
N LEU A 313 -8.03 10.99 13.35
CA LEU A 313 -6.58 10.89 13.15
C LEU A 313 -6.22 9.96 11.98
N ILE A 314 -6.97 8.87 11.82
CA ILE A 314 -6.70 7.87 10.78
C ILE A 314 -7.01 8.41 9.39
N SER A 315 -8.10 9.13 9.21
CA SER A 315 -8.47 9.74 7.94
C SER A 315 -7.58 10.95 7.60
N ARG A 316 -7.05 11.65 8.60
CA ARG A 316 -6.22 12.85 8.43
C ARG A 316 -4.73 12.57 8.28
N SER A 317 -4.24 11.43 8.73
CA SER A 317 -2.81 11.13 8.83
C SER A 317 -2.01 11.38 7.55
N LYS A 318 -2.63 11.17 6.38
CA LYS A 318 -2.02 11.38 5.07
C LYS A 318 -2.24 12.78 4.49
N THR A 319 -2.97 13.64 5.20
CA THR A 319 -3.26 14.99 4.72
C THR A 319 -1.98 15.81 4.68
N GLU A 320 -1.74 16.44 3.54
CA GLU A 320 -0.63 17.36 3.33
C GLU A 320 -1.11 18.79 3.52
N HIS A 321 -0.34 19.57 4.24
CA HIS A 321 -0.47 21.02 4.32
C HIS A 321 0.52 21.64 3.34
N ARG A 322 0.00 22.34 2.32
CA ARG A 322 0.82 23.01 1.31
C ARG A 322 0.84 24.50 1.56
N THR A 323 2.02 25.05 1.78
CA THR A 323 2.21 26.50 1.80
C THR A 323 2.38 26.98 0.37
N LEU A 324 1.50 27.90 -0.04
CA LEU A 324 1.46 28.43 -1.40
C LEU A 324 1.87 29.89 -1.40
N GLU A 325 2.88 30.24 -2.21
CA GLU A 325 3.13 31.61 -2.61
C GLU A 325 2.21 31.97 -3.78
N THR A 326 1.52 33.06 -3.66
CA THR A 326 0.58 33.53 -4.69
C THR A 326 0.99 34.92 -5.16
N TRP A 327 1.13 35.07 -6.47
CA TRP A 327 1.34 36.38 -7.09
C TRP A 327 0.44 36.53 -8.32
N TYR A 328 0.33 37.75 -8.80
CA TYR A 328 -0.50 38.06 -9.97
C TYR A 328 0.40 38.59 -11.08
N LYS A 329 0.18 38.11 -12.32
CA LYS A 329 0.80 38.61 -13.54
C LYS A 329 -0.28 39.27 -14.38
N ASP A 330 -0.01 40.48 -14.87
CA ASP A 330 -0.93 41.14 -15.78
C ASP A 330 -1.00 40.39 -17.12
N ARG A 331 -2.18 40.35 -17.71
CA ARG A 331 -2.38 39.86 -19.07
C ARG A 331 -1.96 40.94 -20.06
N THR A 332 -1.52 40.50 -21.23
CA THR A 332 -1.22 41.46 -22.30
C THR A 332 -2.49 42.06 -22.88
N PRO A 333 -2.41 43.24 -23.46
CA PRO A 333 -3.56 43.89 -24.14
C PRO A 333 -4.16 42.99 -25.23
N GLU A 334 -3.33 42.24 -25.94
CA GLU A 334 -3.75 41.31 -27.00
C GLU A 334 -4.57 40.13 -26.43
N GLU A 335 -4.15 39.57 -25.28
CA GLU A 335 -4.89 38.48 -24.60
C GLU A 335 -6.29 38.99 -24.13
N LEU A 336 -6.37 40.20 -23.67
CA LEU A 336 -7.65 40.84 -23.24
C LEU A 336 -8.54 41.19 -24.40
N ALA A 337 -7.96 41.68 -25.52
CA ALA A 337 -8.69 41.97 -26.74
C ALA A 337 -9.29 40.71 -27.37
N ALA A 338 -8.52 39.58 -27.33
CA ALA A 338 -8.99 38.29 -27.85
C ALA A 338 -10.15 37.70 -27.02
N ASN A 339 -10.24 37.98 -25.71
CA ASN A 339 -11.33 37.53 -24.86
C ASN A 339 -11.63 38.55 -23.72
N PRO A 340 -12.52 39.50 -23.95
CA PRO A 340 -12.87 40.58 -22.98
C PRO A 340 -13.46 40.11 -21.64
N ARG A 341 -13.84 38.81 -21.53
CA ARG A 341 -14.39 38.23 -20.29
C ARG A 341 -13.26 37.72 -19.35
N LEU A 342 -12.02 37.77 -19.77
CA LEU A 342 -10.90 37.33 -18.93
C LEU A 342 -10.59 38.39 -17.86
N SER A 343 -10.23 37.91 -16.66
CA SER A 343 -9.68 38.79 -15.64
C SER A 343 -8.37 39.44 -16.11
N PRO A 344 -8.16 40.75 -15.86
CA PRO A 344 -6.94 41.46 -16.25
C PRO A 344 -5.67 40.83 -15.69
N LYS A 345 -5.78 40.12 -14.58
CA LYS A 345 -4.65 39.49 -13.91
C LYS A 345 -4.76 37.96 -13.90
N ILE A 346 -3.67 37.29 -14.18
CA ILE A 346 -3.52 35.85 -14.04
C ILE A 346 -3.00 35.58 -12.64
N LYS A 347 -3.77 34.85 -11.83
CA LYS A 347 -3.28 34.34 -10.55
C LYS A 347 -2.29 33.19 -10.79
N LYS A 348 -1.07 33.34 -10.30
CA LYS A 348 -0.04 32.29 -10.31
C LYS A 348 0.23 31.85 -8.90
N THR A 349 0.41 30.54 -8.71
CA THR A 349 0.74 29.94 -7.42
C THR A 349 1.94 29.01 -7.56
N LYS A 350 2.81 29.04 -6.57
CA LYS A 350 3.95 28.11 -6.43
C LYS A 350 3.89 27.49 -5.04
N THR A 351 3.99 26.18 -4.98
CA THR A 351 4.14 25.47 -3.69
C THR A 351 5.54 25.77 -3.14
N ILE A 352 5.61 26.34 -1.93
CA ILE A 352 6.86 26.62 -1.22
C ILE A 352 7.26 25.42 -0.38
N SER A 353 6.32 24.86 0.38
CA SER A 353 6.54 23.66 1.18
C SER A 353 5.33 22.75 1.19
N THR A 354 5.56 21.46 1.45
CA THR A 354 4.52 20.46 1.64
C THR A 354 4.88 19.62 2.86
N ASP A 355 4.08 19.73 3.91
CA ASP A 355 4.28 19.03 5.17
C ASP A 355 3.07 18.15 5.49
N HIS A 356 3.30 16.96 6.02
CA HIS A 356 2.20 16.15 6.52
C HIS A 356 1.66 16.71 7.84
N VAL A 357 0.35 16.72 7.99
CA VAL A 357 -0.34 17.27 9.16
C VAL A 357 0.17 16.68 10.48
N VAL A 358 0.54 15.39 10.49
CA VAL A 358 1.11 14.71 11.67
C VAL A 358 2.49 15.24 12.07
N GLU A 359 3.23 15.88 11.17
CA GLU A 359 4.54 16.47 11.47
C GLU A 359 4.42 17.89 12.04
N MET A 360 3.26 18.53 11.89
CA MET A 360 3.02 19.91 12.31
C MET A 360 2.57 20.02 13.77
N VAL A 361 2.24 18.90 14.42
CA VAL A 361 1.76 18.86 15.79
C VAL A 361 2.72 18.13 16.71
N LYS A 362 2.81 18.60 17.98
CA LYS A 362 3.64 17.93 19.00
C LYS A 362 3.01 16.65 19.50
N ASP A 363 1.70 16.62 19.62
CA ASP A 363 0.91 15.45 20.01
C ASP A 363 -0.08 15.09 18.90
N ALA A 364 0.11 13.93 18.29
CA ALA A 364 -0.75 13.44 17.23
C ALA A 364 -2.20 13.23 17.66
N LYS A 365 -2.49 13.06 18.95
CA LYS A 365 -3.86 12.91 19.46
C LYS A 365 -4.70 14.16 19.22
N THR A 366 -4.09 15.34 19.12
CA THR A 366 -4.80 16.60 18.83
C THR A 366 -5.42 16.63 17.43
N LEU A 367 -5.02 15.73 16.56
CA LEU A 367 -5.57 15.59 15.20
C LEU A 367 -6.81 14.69 15.15
N GLY A 368 -7.13 14.00 16.24
CA GLY A 368 -8.20 13.01 16.30
C GLY A 368 -9.47 13.55 16.98
N SER A 369 -10.51 12.71 16.97
CA SER A 369 -11.77 12.94 17.66
C SER A 369 -11.80 12.33 19.08
N GLY A 370 -10.71 11.69 19.53
CA GLY A 370 -10.55 11.15 20.89
C GLY A 370 -11.09 9.73 21.08
N THR A 371 -11.43 9.01 20.02
CA THR A 371 -11.87 7.61 20.16
C THR A 371 -10.72 6.72 20.65
N PRO A 372 -11.02 5.59 21.34
CA PRO A 372 -9.97 4.71 21.89
C PRO A 372 -8.97 4.23 20.86
N ILE A 373 -9.43 3.92 19.63
CA ILE A 373 -8.56 3.46 18.54
C ILE A 373 -7.66 4.59 18.05
N GLU A 374 -8.19 5.81 17.89
CA GLU A 374 -7.37 6.98 17.53
C GLU A 374 -6.31 7.28 18.57
N ASN A 375 -6.65 7.15 19.85
CA ASN A 375 -5.68 7.35 20.95
C ASN A 375 -4.53 6.34 20.85
N MET A 376 -4.80 5.07 20.54
CA MET A 376 -3.74 4.07 20.31
C MET A 376 -2.83 4.44 19.13
N TYR A 377 -3.42 4.91 18.02
CA TYR A 377 -2.63 5.38 16.87
C TYR A 377 -1.88 6.67 17.18
N GLY A 378 -2.46 7.58 17.96
CA GLY A 378 -1.80 8.81 18.42
C GLY A 378 -0.57 8.50 19.26
N ASP A 379 -0.70 7.59 20.24
CA ASP A 379 0.43 7.10 21.05
C ASP A 379 1.51 6.44 20.20
N TYR A 380 1.10 5.65 19.21
CA TYR A 380 2.03 5.02 18.25
C TYR A 380 2.79 6.06 17.42
N ILE A 381 2.10 7.05 16.84
CA ILE A 381 2.75 8.13 16.07
C ILE A 381 3.73 8.90 16.94
N ASN A 382 3.34 9.23 18.17
CA ASN A 382 4.19 9.95 19.12
C ASN A 382 5.42 9.11 19.51
N ALA A 383 5.24 7.80 19.72
CA ALA A 383 6.35 6.89 20.00
C ALA A 383 7.33 6.78 18.81
N LEU A 384 6.83 6.72 17.58
CA LEU A 384 7.68 6.77 16.39
C LEU A 384 8.42 8.10 16.25
N GLY A 385 7.78 9.22 16.61
CA GLY A 385 8.45 10.53 16.67
C GLY A 385 9.64 10.54 17.62
N LYS A 386 9.44 10.04 18.85
CA LYS A 386 10.53 9.91 19.83
C LYS A 386 11.66 9.00 19.34
N MET A 387 11.31 7.90 18.66
CA MET A 387 12.30 6.98 18.07
C MET A 387 13.09 7.65 16.95
N ARG A 388 12.42 8.42 16.08
CA ARG A 388 13.06 9.23 15.03
C ARG A 388 14.03 10.27 15.64
N ASP A 389 13.62 10.95 16.69
CA ASP A 389 14.47 11.96 17.35
C ASP A 389 15.70 11.32 17.99
N LYS A 390 15.58 10.11 18.55
CA LYS A 390 16.73 9.31 18.99
C LYS A 390 17.63 8.92 17.82
N ALA A 391 17.06 8.49 16.69
CA ALA A 391 17.81 8.15 15.49
C ALA A 391 18.59 9.37 14.95
N ASN A 392 17.96 10.54 14.89
CA ASN A 392 18.61 11.78 14.50
C ASN A 392 19.79 12.16 15.43
N LYS A 393 19.65 11.98 16.73
CA LYS A 393 20.77 12.18 17.67
C LYS A 393 21.95 11.27 17.38
N VAL A 394 21.70 10.00 17.02
CA VAL A 394 22.77 9.08 16.58
C VAL A 394 23.42 9.57 15.30
N VAL A 395 22.63 10.07 14.35
CA VAL A 395 23.14 10.66 13.09
C VAL A 395 24.02 11.88 13.39
N GLU A 396 23.58 12.79 14.26
CA GLU A 396 24.31 14.01 14.61
C GLU A 396 25.61 13.73 15.37
N SER A 397 25.61 12.72 16.27
CA SER A 397 26.78 12.32 17.05
C SER A 397 27.77 11.45 16.26
N SER A 398 27.40 10.94 15.11
CA SER A 398 28.24 10.08 14.28
C SER A 398 29.01 10.93 13.26
N PRO A 399 30.28 10.59 12.96
CA PRO A 399 31.07 11.33 11.99
C PRO A 399 30.43 11.33 10.60
N ASN A 400 30.52 12.47 9.93
CA ASN A 400 30.07 12.59 8.54
C ASN A 400 31.18 12.07 7.61
N LEU A 401 30.77 11.50 6.48
CA LEU A 401 31.72 11.14 5.43
C LEU A 401 32.11 12.41 4.67
N VAL A 402 33.29 12.92 4.96
CA VAL A 402 33.91 14.04 4.20
C VAL A 402 34.83 13.43 3.17
N VAL A 403 34.57 13.74 1.88
CA VAL A 403 35.45 13.27 0.80
C VAL A 403 36.81 13.96 0.92
N ASN A 404 37.88 13.15 1.06
CA ASN A 404 39.25 13.60 1.17
C ASN A 404 40.00 13.18 -0.10
N LYS A 405 40.53 14.20 -0.82
CA LYS A 405 41.29 13.98 -2.06
C LYS A 405 42.61 13.24 -1.84
N GLU A 406 43.30 13.52 -0.75
CA GLU A 406 44.54 12.83 -0.39
C GLU A 406 44.28 11.38 -0.02
N ALA A 407 43.24 11.12 0.76
CA ALA A 407 42.81 9.75 1.08
C ALA A 407 42.42 8.97 -0.20
N LYS A 408 41.78 9.63 -1.17
CA LYS A 408 41.43 9.01 -2.45
C LYS A 408 42.66 8.59 -3.25
N LEU A 409 43.73 9.37 -3.19
CA LEU A 409 44.99 9.05 -3.84
C LEU A 409 45.69 7.90 -3.08
N LYS A 410 45.75 7.99 -1.75
CA LYS A 410 46.38 6.99 -0.90
C LYS A 410 45.72 5.59 -1.02
N TYR A 411 44.40 5.53 -1.11
CA TYR A 411 43.59 4.30 -1.18
C TYR A 411 43.05 4.04 -2.59
N ARG A 412 43.80 4.45 -3.62
CA ARG A 412 43.35 4.34 -5.01
C ARG A 412 42.92 2.91 -5.38
N ASP A 413 43.75 1.93 -5.05
CA ASP A 413 43.51 0.52 -5.43
C ASP A 413 42.24 -0.03 -4.74
N GLN A 414 41.99 0.34 -3.47
CA GLN A 414 40.79 -0.04 -2.73
C GLN A 414 39.54 0.62 -3.31
N VAL A 415 39.64 1.89 -3.74
CA VAL A 415 38.54 2.61 -4.38
C VAL A 415 38.21 1.99 -5.74
N GLU A 416 39.22 1.62 -6.53
CA GLU A 416 39.05 0.93 -7.82
C GLU A 416 38.45 -0.47 -7.62
N SER A 417 38.90 -1.22 -6.61
CA SER A 417 38.31 -2.51 -6.22
C SER A 417 36.83 -2.39 -5.84
N LEU A 418 36.48 -1.45 -4.97
CA LEU A 418 35.09 -1.16 -4.58
C LEU A 418 34.23 -0.78 -5.78
N GLN A 419 34.76 0.06 -6.68
CA GLN A 419 34.05 0.47 -7.90
C GLN A 419 33.82 -0.74 -8.83
N HIS A 420 34.80 -1.62 -8.97
CA HIS A 420 34.67 -2.84 -9.76
C HIS A 420 33.63 -3.80 -9.16
N LYS A 421 33.69 -4.03 -7.83
CA LYS A 421 32.71 -4.82 -7.10
C LYS A 421 31.28 -4.25 -7.27
N LEU A 422 31.12 -2.93 -7.15
CA LEU A 422 29.85 -2.24 -7.35
C LEU A 422 29.33 -2.40 -8.77
N ASN A 423 30.16 -2.14 -9.78
CA ASN A 423 29.76 -2.27 -11.18
C ASN A 423 29.35 -3.70 -11.52
N THR A 424 30.06 -4.68 -10.99
CA THR A 424 29.77 -6.10 -11.17
C THR A 424 28.42 -6.47 -10.53
N ALA A 425 28.15 -5.99 -9.31
CA ALA A 425 26.87 -6.21 -8.62
C ALA A 425 25.71 -5.54 -9.35
N LEU A 426 25.90 -4.32 -9.83
CA LEU A 426 24.87 -3.59 -10.61
C LEU A 426 24.56 -4.31 -11.93
N ALA A 427 25.56 -4.81 -12.65
CA ALA A 427 25.37 -5.58 -13.88
C ALA A 427 24.67 -6.92 -13.64
N ASN A 428 24.91 -7.55 -12.49
CA ASN A 428 24.25 -8.81 -12.09
C ASN A 428 22.81 -8.60 -11.56
N SER A 429 22.52 -7.46 -10.97
CA SER A 429 21.26 -7.16 -10.28
C SER A 429 19.98 -7.41 -11.12
N PRO A 430 19.88 -7.04 -12.41
CA PRO A 430 18.70 -7.34 -13.23
C PRO A 430 18.49 -8.84 -13.42
N ARG A 431 19.58 -9.60 -13.64
CA ARG A 431 19.56 -11.05 -13.84
C ARG A 431 19.14 -11.77 -12.56
N GLU A 432 19.67 -11.33 -11.42
CA GLU A 432 19.31 -11.86 -10.10
C GLU A 432 17.84 -11.59 -9.75
N ARG A 433 17.33 -10.39 -10.05
CA ARG A 433 15.89 -10.09 -9.88
C ARG A 433 15.01 -11.03 -10.71
N GLN A 434 15.41 -11.29 -11.95
CA GLN A 434 14.68 -12.23 -12.80
C GLN A 434 14.78 -13.65 -12.24
N ALA A 435 15.95 -14.09 -11.77
CA ALA A 435 16.12 -15.37 -11.11
C ALA A 435 15.24 -15.51 -9.87
N GLN A 436 15.16 -14.48 -9.03
CA GLN A 436 14.29 -14.46 -7.85
C GLN A 436 12.79 -14.59 -8.23
N LEU A 437 12.36 -13.92 -9.29
CA LEU A 437 10.98 -14.04 -9.78
C LEU A 437 10.68 -15.48 -10.24
N ILE A 438 11.56 -16.08 -11.04
CA ILE A 438 11.42 -17.45 -11.51
C ILE A 438 11.43 -18.42 -10.33
N ALA A 439 12.39 -18.28 -9.40
CA ALA A 439 12.47 -19.11 -8.22
C ALA A 439 11.21 -19.01 -7.34
N ASN A 440 10.71 -17.81 -7.13
CA ASN A 440 9.48 -17.58 -6.36
C ASN A 440 8.28 -18.26 -7.00
N LYS A 441 8.18 -18.24 -8.34
CA LYS A 441 7.13 -18.94 -9.08
C LYS A 441 7.23 -20.46 -8.86
N VAL A 442 8.41 -21.04 -9.04
CA VAL A 442 8.65 -22.48 -8.81
C VAL A 442 8.37 -22.87 -7.35
N ILE A 443 8.79 -22.05 -6.39
CA ILE A 443 8.49 -22.29 -4.98
C ILE A 443 6.98 -22.22 -4.73
N ALA A 444 6.28 -21.26 -5.30
CA ALA A 444 4.83 -21.14 -5.16
C ALA A 444 4.08 -22.37 -5.74
N GLU A 445 4.53 -22.87 -6.90
CA GLU A 445 3.94 -24.05 -7.55
C GLU A 445 4.18 -25.34 -6.76
N LYS A 446 5.38 -25.52 -6.22
CA LYS A 446 5.81 -26.78 -5.55
C LYS A 446 5.60 -26.81 -4.04
N ARG A 447 5.30 -25.66 -3.44
CA ARG A 447 5.10 -25.58 -1.98
C ARG A 447 3.78 -26.23 -1.57
N ASP A 448 3.88 -27.19 -0.66
CA ASP A 448 2.74 -27.76 0.06
C ASP A 448 2.56 -27.06 1.43
N PRO A 449 1.32 -26.76 1.87
CA PRO A 449 1.06 -26.20 3.20
C PRO A 449 1.61 -27.03 4.37
N ASP A 450 1.72 -28.34 4.18
CA ASP A 450 2.22 -29.31 5.18
C ASP A 450 3.73 -29.57 5.09
N MET A 451 4.42 -28.93 4.14
CA MET A 451 5.86 -29.10 3.92
C MET A 451 6.65 -28.68 5.15
N GLN A 452 7.55 -29.56 5.60
CA GLN A 452 8.46 -29.31 6.71
C GLN A 452 9.47 -28.19 6.37
N LYS A 453 9.99 -27.50 7.41
CA LYS A 453 10.91 -26.36 7.23
C LYS A 453 12.15 -26.72 6.40
N ASP A 454 12.72 -27.91 6.60
CA ASP A 454 13.90 -28.37 5.89
C ASP A 454 13.63 -28.69 4.41
N GLN A 455 12.49 -29.28 4.12
CA GLN A 455 12.02 -29.50 2.76
C GLN A 455 11.81 -28.18 2.03
N LEU A 456 11.19 -27.20 2.69
CA LEU A 456 11.00 -25.86 2.13
C LEU A 456 12.35 -25.16 1.90
N LYS A 457 13.33 -25.33 2.80
CA LYS A 457 14.68 -24.77 2.64
C LYS A 457 15.38 -25.36 1.42
N LYS A 458 15.34 -26.69 1.26
CA LYS A 458 15.88 -27.38 0.08
C LYS A 458 15.20 -26.92 -1.21
N LEU A 459 13.87 -26.85 -1.23
CA LEU A 459 13.10 -26.35 -2.38
C LEU A 459 13.53 -24.94 -2.78
N LYS A 460 13.68 -24.02 -1.82
CA LYS A 460 14.14 -22.65 -2.08
C LYS A 460 15.54 -22.61 -2.66
N GLN A 461 16.47 -23.41 -2.12
CA GLN A 461 17.84 -23.49 -2.62
C GLN A 461 17.89 -24.04 -4.05
N GLN A 462 17.17 -25.11 -4.33
CA GLN A 462 17.11 -25.71 -5.67
C GLN A 462 16.46 -24.76 -6.68
N ALA A 463 15.34 -24.13 -6.31
CA ALA A 463 14.63 -23.20 -7.20
C ALA A 463 15.49 -22.00 -7.60
N ILE A 464 16.20 -21.38 -6.63
CA ILE A 464 17.05 -20.23 -6.94
C ILE A 464 18.31 -20.63 -7.71
N ALA A 465 18.90 -21.78 -7.42
CA ALA A 465 20.06 -22.28 -8.17
C ALA A 465 19.68 -22.52 -9.65
N ALA A 466 18.59 -23.23 -9.90
CA ALA A 466 18.10 -23.47 -11.26
C ALA A 466 17.74 -22.16 -12.00
N ALA A 467 17.08 -21.22 -11.32
CA ALA A 467 16.73 -19.93 -11.89
C ALA A 467 17.94 -19.07 -12.23
N ARG A 468 19.00 -19.12 -11.40
CA ARG A 468 20.28 -18.43 -11.69
C ARG A 468 20.97 -18.99 -12.92
N LEU A 469 21.00 -20.31 -13.07
CA LEU A 469 21.51 -20.95 -14.29
C LEU A 469 20.75 -20.48 -15.55
N GLN A 470 19.43 -20.38 -15.44
CA GLN A 470 18.58 -19.94 -16.57
C GLN A 470 18.78 -18.47 -16.94
N THR A 471 19.01 -17.60 -15.96
CA THR A 471 19.14 -16.13 -16.18
C THR A 471 20.58 -15.67 -16.36
N GLY A 472 21.56 -16.55 -16.14
CA GLY A 472 22.97 -16.20 -16.09
C GLY A 472 23.33 -15.31 -14.89
N ALA A 473 22.51 -15.33 -13.83
CA ALA A 473 22.79 -14.61 -12.60
C ALA A 473 23.82 -15.37 -11.75
N ASP A 474 24.70 -14.61 -11.10
CA ASP A 474 25.71 -15.17 -10.20
C ASP A 474 25.40 -14.74 -8.76
N GLY A 475 25.10 -15.72 -7.91
CA GLY A 475 24.78 -15.48 -6.50
C GLY A 475 25.92 -14.85 -5.71
N ALA A 476 27.17 -15.15 -6.06
CA ALA A 476 28.34 -14.56 -5.43
C ALA A 476 28.50 -13.06 -5.76
N LYS A 477 28.06 -12.65 -6.96
CA LYS A 477 28.11 -11.26 -7.41
C LYS A 477 26.93 -10.39 -6.94
N THR A 478 26.00 -10.96 -6.18
CA THR A 478 24.82 -10.24 -5.68
C THR A 478 25.16 -9.42 -4.43
N ARG A 479 26.16 -9.85 -3.67
CA ARG A 479 26.58 -9.19 -2.44
C ARG A 479 28.00 -8.66 -2.63
N ILE A 480 28.19 -7.39 -2.23
CA ILE A 480 29.51 -6.79 -2.19
C ILE A 480 30.12 -7.12 -0.84
N ASN A 481 31.23 -7.88 -0.86
CA ASN A 481 32.03 -8.12 0.33
C ASN A 481 33.08 -7.02 0.41
N ILE A 482 33.03 -6.22 1.48
CA ILE A 482 33.97 -5.11 1.73
C ILE A 482 35.04 -5.62 2.69
N GLU A 483 36.29 -5.57 2.28
CA GLU A 483 37.46 -6.02 3.05
C GLU A 483 37.95 -4.94 4.03
N ASP A 484 38.76 -5.32 5.00
CA ASP A 484 39.20 -4.40 6.07
C ASP A 484 39.92 -3.15 5.53
N ASP A 485 40.74 -3.31 4.50
CA ASP A 485 41.45 -2.19 3.89
C ASP A 485 40.53 -1.30 3.06
N GLU A 486 39.51 -1.86 2.44
CA GLU A 486 38.45 -1.11 1.77
C GLU A 486 37.62 -0.32 2.81
N TRP A 487 37.35 -0.93 3.99
CA TRP A 487 36.72 -0.19 5.09
C TRP A 487 37.57 0.98 5.60
N LYS A 488 38.90 0.80 5.70
CA LYS A 488 39.83 1.91 6.03
C LYS A 488 39.75 3.04 4.99
N ALA A 489 39.68 2.69 3.71
CA ALA A 489 39.51 3.66 2.63
C ALA A 489 38.20 4.44 2.78
N ILE A 490 37.08 3.75 3.05
CA ILE A 490 35.77 4.35 3.31
C ILE A 490 35.84 5.31 4.50
N GLN A 491 36.37 4.86 5.63
CA GLN A 491 36.49 5.66 6.86
C GLN A 491 37.37 6.89 6.71
N SER A 492 38.39 6.81 5.86
CA SER A 492 39.30 7.92 5.55
C SER A 492 38.70 8.95 4.59
N GLY A 493 37.47 8.71 4.10
CA GLY A 493 36.81 9.60 3.14
C GLY A 493 37.32 9.45 1.69
N ALA A 494 37.92 8.33 1.32
CA ALA A 494 38.39 8.05 -0.04
C ALA A 494 37.22 7.82 -1.02
N VAL A 495 36.05 7.46 -0.55
CA VAL A 495 34.84 7.23 -1.36
C VAL A 495 33.78 8.31 -1.12
N SER A 496 32.94 8.57 -2.12
CA SER A 496 31.82 9.52 -1.96
C SER A 496 30.64 8.89 -1.19
N THR A 497 29.83 9.71 -0.53
CA THR A 497 28.59 9.28 0.12
C THR A 497 27.68 8.53 -0.86
N LYS A 498 27.58 9.00 -2.12
CA LYS A 498 26.80 8.35 -3.16
C LYS A 498 27.30 6.92 -3.44
N MET A 499 28.61 6.75 -3.57
CA MET A 499 29.21 5.44 -3.79
C MET A 499 28.96 4.51 -2.58
N LEU A 500 29.15 5.02 -1.37
CA LEU A 500 28.91 4.24 -0.15
C LEU A 500 27.43 3.81 -0.02
N THR A 501 26.49 4.70 -0.30
CA THR A 501 25.04 4.34 -0.31
C THR A 501 24.71 3.25 -1.33
N CYS A 502 25.43 3.18 -2.44
CA CYS A 502 25.24 2.11 -3.43
C CYS A 502 25.93 0.79 -3.03
N LEU A 503 26.96 0.85 -2.19
CA LEU A 503 27.69 -0.33 -1.69
C LEU A 503 26.93 -1.04 -0.54
N LEU A 504 26.16 -0.27 0.24
CA LEU A 504 25.33 -0.75 1.35
C LEU A 504 23.93 -1.16 0.87
#